data_e3dd03a90c668043aea5094bb9c330b1
#
_entry.id   e3dd03a90c668043aea5094bb9c330b1
#
_cell.length_a   1.000
_cell.length_b   1.000
_cell.length_c   1.000
_cell.angle_alpha   90.00
_cell.angle_beta   90.00
_cell.angle_gamma   90.00
#
_symmetry.space_group_name_H-M   'P 1'
#
loop_
_entity.id
_entity.type
_entity.pdbx_description
1 polymer ?
#
loop_
_entity_poly.entity_id
_entity_poly.type
_entity_poly.pdbx_seq_one_letter_code
_entity_poly.pdbx_strand_id
1 'polypeptide(L)'
;MMNASTETLRQIQIPCPDPNMGVLVANRGEIARRVIRTCSDWGVESVAIFADPDANAPHVAEATSSERVGPAALDESYLSIDAVVDAAKRSKATHVHPGYGFLSERTEFAQAVADAGLTWVGPTPASVASMGSKIEARTVAADAGVPVIPGFDESQDADRLAAAAADIGYPVLVKASAGGGGKGIRIAHSPESFAAALDEAKTEAMRSFGNDDVIVERYITRPRHIEVQVAGDKHGNAIELGTRECSVQRRYQKVLEEAPAANLPKDVEVAMRQAAMQLTTSIGYDSVGTIEFIVDAATNEFFFLEMNTRIQVEHTVTEQVTGLDLLSLIHI
;
A
#
# COMPACT_ATOMS: atom_id res chain seq x y z
N MET A 1 10.41 -24.14 -5.19
CA MET A 1 9.41 -23.10 -5.31
C MET A 1 9.20 -22.82 -6.77
N MET A 2 7.97 -23.00 -7.27
CA MET A 2 7.69 -22.88 -8.70
C MET A 2 7.71 -21.41 -9.10
N ASN A 3 8.63 -21.03 -9.98
CA ASN A 3 8.45 -19.83 -10.79
C ASN A 3 7.19 -20.06 -11.63
N ALA A 4 6.12 -19.34 -11.32
CA ALA A 4 4.96 -19.36 -12.19
C ALA A 4 5.41 -18.82 -13.56
N SER A 5 5.52 -19.71 -14.56
CA SER A 5 5.76 -19.26 -15.92
C SER A 5 4.55 -18.47 -16.40
N THR A 6 4.74 -17.58 -17.35
CA THR A 6 3.63 -16.81 -17.97
C THR A 6 2.49 -17.73 -18.45
N GLU A 7 2.80 -19.00 -18.70
CA GLU A 7 1.86 -20.05 -19.11
C GLU A 7 1.04 -20.58 -17.92
N THR A 8 1.64 -20.64 -16.72
CA THR A 8 0.94 -21.02 -15.47
C THR A 8 -0.02 -19.91 -15.03
N LEU A 9 0.36 -18.64 -15.19
CA LEU A 9 -0.50 -17.48 -14.84
C LEU A 9 -1.75 -17.41 -15.74
N ARG A 10 -1.66 -17.83 -17.01
CA ARG A 10 -2.81 -17.89 -17.93
C ARG A 10 -3.82 -18.99 -17.60
N GLN A 11 -3.50 -19.88 -16.68
CA GLN A 11 -4.37 -20.98 -16.23
C GLN A 11 -5.11 -20.68 -14.93
N ILE A 12 -4.92 -19.50 -14.35
CA ILE A 12 -5.70 -19.07 -13.18
C ILE A 12 -7.15 -18.90 -13.66
N GLN A 13 -8.01 -19.87 -13.29
CA GLN A 13 -9.45 -19.74 -13.50
C GLN A 13 -10.00 -18.90 -12.35
N ILE A 14 -10.42 -17.69 -12.68
CA ILE A 14 -11.11 -16.82 -11.73
C ILE A 14 -12.54 -17.40 -11.60
N PRO A 15 -12.98 -17.79 -10.38
CA PRO A 15 -14.33 -18.29 -10.17
C PRO A 15 -15.35 -17.23 -10.59
N CYS A 16 -16.50 -17.69 -11.10
CA CYS A 16 -17.61 -16.79 -11.34
C CYS A 16 -18.09 -16.22 -10.00
N PRO A 17 -18.22 -14.90 -9.84
CA PRO A 17 -18.68 -14.32 -8.58
C PRO A 17 -20.11 -14.77 -8.24
N ASP A 18 -20.48 -14.68 -6.95
CA ASP A 18 -21.85 -14.92 -6.52
C ASP A 18 -22.79 -13.96 -7.27
N PRO A 19 -23.83 -14.47 -7.96
CA PRO A 19 -24.80 -13.63 -8.68
C PRO A 19 -25.56 -12.63 -7.78
N ASN A 20 -25.53 -12.84 -6.46
CA ASN A 20 -26.11 -11.90 -5.48
C ASN A 20 -25.08 -10.89 -4.96
N MET A 21 -23.87 -10.89 -5.47
CA MET A 21 -22.83 -9.96 -5.08
C MET A 21 -23.18 -8.55 -5.53
N GLY A 22 -23.17 -7.60 -4.57
CA GLY A 22 -23.26 -6.17 -4.85
C GLY A 22 -22.06 -5.47 -4.20
N VAL A 23 -21.27 -4.73 -4.99
CA VAL A 23 -20.03 -4.09 -4.54
C VAL A 23 -20.21 -2.60 -4.39
N LEU A 24 -20.15 -2.07 -3.16
CA LEU A 24 -20.00 -0.64 -2.96
C LEU A 24 -18.52 -0.27 -3.12
N VAL A 25 -18.26 0.69 -4.02
CA VAL A 25 -16.91 1.21 -4.28
C VAL A 25 -16.68 2.44 -3.40
N ALA A 26 -15.94 2.24 -2.30
CA ALA A 26 -15.67 3.27 -1.30
C ALA A 26 -14.55 4.22 -1.76
N ASN A 27 -14.69 4.74 -2.97
CA ASN A 27 -13.72 5.64 -3.60
C ASN A 27 -14.37 6.48 -4.70
N ARG A 28 -13.59 7.30 -5.40
CA ARG A 28 -14.04 8.13 -6.52
C ARG A 28 -13.02 8.13 -7.66
N GLY A 29 -13.36 8.87 -8.73
CA GLY A 29 -12.44 9.13 -9.83
C GLY A 29 -12.08 7.87 -10.63
N GLU A 30 -10.83 7.76 -11.05
CA GLU A 30 -10.41 6.71 -11.97
C GLU A 30 -10.40 5.32 -11.33
N ILE A 31 -10.01 5.21 -10.05
CA ILE A 31 -10.01 3.91 -9.36
C ILE A 31 -11.43 3.38 -9.16
N ALA A 32 -12.41 4.25 -8.84
CA ALA A 32 -13.80 3.83 -8.75
C ALA A 32 -14.29 3.31 -10.11
N ARG A 33 -13.99 4.00 -11.21
CA ARG A 33 -14.30 3.54 -12.57
C ARG A 33 -13.64 2.20 -12.89
N ARG A 34 -12.38 2.03 -12.45
CA ARG A 34 -11.62 0.79 -12.66
C ARG A 34 -12.29 -0.41 -11.98
N VAL A 35 -12.73 -0.25 -10.72
CA VAL A 35 -13.47 -1.29 -9.98
C VAL A 35 -14.84 -1.55 -10.61
N ILE A 36 -15.61 -0.49 -10.93
CA ILE A 36 -16.93 -0.58 -11.56
C ILE A 36 -16.85 -1.35 -12.87
N ARG A 37 -15.80 -1.12 -13.68
CA ARG A 37 -15.61 -1.85 -14.94
C ARG A 37 -15.44 -3.35 -14.69
N THR A 38 -14.60 -3.77 -13.74
CA THR A 38 -14.47 -5.19 -13.38
C THR A 38 -15.80 -5.79 -12.92
N CYS A 39 -16.56 -5.07 -12.09
CA CYS A 39 -17.91 -5.51 -11.69
C CYS A 39 -18.82 -5.69 -12.90
N SER A 40 -18.80 -4.73 -13.83
CA SER A 40 -19.59 -4.81 -15.06
C SER A 40 -19.21 -5.98 -15.96
N ASP A 41 -17.91 -6.21 -16.15
CA ASP A 41 -17.37 -7.32 -16.96
C ASP A 41 -17.79 -8.69 -16.36
N TRP A 42 -18.00 -8.75 -15.06
CA TRP A 42 -18.45 -9.94 -14.33
C TRP A 42 -19.97 -10.04 -14.17
N GLY A 43 -20.74 -9.03 -14.58
CA GLY A 43 -22.18 -8.97 -14.37
C GLY A 43 -22.58 -8.78 -12.89
N VAL A 44 -21.67 -8.19 -12.08
CA VAL A 44 -21.87 -7.88 -10.66
C VAL A 44 -22.40 -6.45 -10.52
N GLU A 45 -23.39 -6.25 -9.65
CA GLU A 45 -23.89 -4.92 -9.35
C GLU A 45 -22.83 -4.07 -8.64
N SER A 46 -22.68 -2.83 -9.09
CA SER A 46 -21.78 -1.85 -8.49
C SER A 46 -22.53 -0.64 -7.95
N VAL A 47 -22.11 -0.17 -6.78
CA VAL A 47 -22.65 1.03 -6.13
C VAL A 47 -21.55 2.07 -6.01
N ALA A 48 -21.65 3.18 -6.72
CA ALA A 48 -20.71 4.29 -6.54
C ALA A 48 -21.11 5.14 -5.35
N ILE A 49 -20.14 5.63 -4.59
CA ILE A 49 -20.39 6.70 -3.61
C ILE A 49 -19.99 8.06 -4.19
N PHE A 50 -20.66 9.13 -3.75
CA PHE A 50 -20.29 10.49 -4.15
C PHE A 50 -20.55 11.53 -3.07
N ALA A 51 -19.68 12.52 -2.97
CA ALA A 51 -19.93 13.78 -2.27
C ALA A 51 -20.61 14.77 -3.23
N ASP A 52 -21.25 15.81 -2.71
CA ASP A 52 -22.04 16.75 -3.51
C ASP A 52 -21.37 17.27 -4.78
N PRO A 53 -20.08 17.66 -4.79
CA PRO A 53 -19.40 18.12 -5.99
C PRO A 53 -19.23 17.04 -7.07
N ASP A 54 -19.23 15.76 -6.67
CA ASP A 54 -18.98 14.62 -7.55
C ASP A 54 -20.26 13.97 -8.09
N ALA A 55 -21.46 14.54 -7.82
CA ALA A 55 -22.75 13.95 -8.19
C ALA A 55 -22.88 13.64 -9.68
N ASN A 56 -22.19 14.37 -10.55
CA ASN A 56 -22.18 14.15 -12.00
C ASN A 56 -20.86 13.57 -12.51
N ALA A 57 -20.02 13.02 -11.64
CA ALA A 57 -18.74 12.44 -12.02
C ALA A 57 -18.93 11.13 -12.81
N PRO A 58 -18.01 10.78 -13.74
CA PRO A 58 -18.15 9.61 -14.60
C PRO A 58 -18.38 8.30 -13.84
N HIS A 59 -17.71 8.07 -12.71
CA HIS A 59 -17.87 6.85 -11.92
C HIS A 59 -19.29 6.67 -11.37
N VAL A 60 -20.00 7.78 -11.11
CA VAL A 60 -21.41 7.76 -10.65
C VAL A 60 -22.33 7.31 -11.78
N ALA A 61 -22.07 7.80 -13.01
CA ALA A 61 -22.86 7.45 -14.17
C ALA A 61 -22.60 6.03 -14.70
N GLU A 62 -21.42 5.48 -14.46
CA GLU A 62 -21.00 4.15 -14.93
C GLU A 62 -21.42 3.01 -13.99
N ALA A 63 -21.71 3.30 -12.71
CA ALA A 63 -22.14 2.31 -11.74
C ALA A 63 -23.61 1.89 -11.95
N THR A 64 -23.98 0.71 -11.47
CA THR A 64 -25.36 0.21 -11.49
C THR A 64 -26.29 1.12 -10.67
N SER A 65 -25.80 1.62 -9.54
CA SER A 65 -26.49 2.58 -8.69
C SER A 65 -25.49 3.47 -7.94
N SER A 66 -25.99 4.48 -7.23
CA SER A 66 -25.10 5.39 -6.50
C SER A 66 -25.73 5.90 -5.21
N GLU A 67 -24.88 6.21 -4.22
CA GLU A 67 -25.23 6.69 -2.90
C GLU A 67 -24.46 7.97 -2.54
N ARG A 68 -25.20 8.99 -2.10
CA ARG A 68 -24.59 10.20 -1.55
C ARG A 68 -24.01 9.94 -0.17
N VAL A 69 -22.74 10.34 0.07
CA VAL A 69 -22.06 10.16 1.36
C VAL A 69 -21.84 11.46 2.13
N GLY A 70 -22.05 12.61 1.52
CA GLY A 70 -21.92 13.87 2.29
C GLY A 70 -21.60 15.10 1.43
N PRO A 71 -21.25 16.22 2.07
CA PRO A 71 -20.83 17.46 1.42
C PRO A 71 -19.42 17.36 0.82
N ALA A 72 -18.85 18.48 0.39
CA ALA A 72 -17.51 18.55 -0.22
C ALA A 72 -16.36 18.24 0.75
N ALA A 73 -16.56 18.45 2.06
CA ALA A 73 -15.54 18.18 3.06
C ALA A 73 -15.27 16.66 3.14
N LEU A 74 -13.99 16.29 3.06
CA LEU A 74 -13.60 14.85 2.99
C LEU A 74 -13.91 14.10 4.28
N ASP A 75 -13.72 14.73 5.43
CA ASP A 75 -14.02 14.21 6.76
C ASP A 75 -15.52 14.02 7.02
N GLU A 76 -16.36 14.72 6.29
CA GLU A 76 -17.82 14.58 6.32
C GLU A 76 -18.37 13.69 5.19
N SER A 77 -17.51 13.13 4.34
CA SER A 77 -17.89 12.34 3.17
C SER A 77 -17.00 11.10 2.98
N TYR A 78 -16.03 11.16 2.07
CA TYR A 78 -15.18 9.99 1.71
C TYR A 78 -14.29 9.46 2.83
N LEU A 79 -13.98 10.27 3.86
CA LEU A 79 -13.23 9.86 5.05
C LEU A 79 -14.12 9.57 6.27
N SER A 80 -15.45 9.67 6.12
CA SER A 80 -16.41 9.33 7.17
C SER A 80 -16.76 7.84 7.06
N ILE A 81 -16.24 7.04 7.99
CA ILE A 81 -16.52 5.59 8.05
C ILE A 81 -18.03 5.34 8.14
N ASP A 82 -18.71 6.07 9.03
CA ASP A 82 -20.15 5.91 9.23
C ASP A 82 -20.94 6.19 7.96
N ALA A 83 -20.62 7.30 7.25
CA ALA A 83 -21.31 7.67 6.02
C ALA A 83 -21.15 6.60 4.92
N VAL A 84 -19.97 6.01 4.80
CA VAL A 84 -19.69 4.97 3.79
C VAL A 84 -20.37 3.65 4.16
N VAL A 85 -20.31 3.22 5.43
CA VAL A 85 -20.97 1.99 5.90
C VAL A 85 -22.50 2.12 5.80
N ASP A 86 -23.05 3.28 6.13
CA ASP A 86 -24.50 3.54 5.99
C ASP A 86 -24.93 3.55 4.52
N ALA A 87 -24.12 4.08 3.60
CA ALA A 87 -24.36 4.00 2.17
C ALA A 87 -24.39 2.54 1.69
N ALA A 88 -23.48 1.69 2.17
CA ALA A 88 -23.49 0.26 1.85
C ALA A 88 -24.75 -0.44 2.34
N LYS A 89 -25.21 -0.13 3.54
CA LYS A 89 -26.47 -0.67 4.08
C LYS A 89 -27.69 -0.19 3.30
N ARG A 90 -27.78 1.11 2.94
CA ARG A 90 -28.91 1.67 2.19
C ARG A 90 -29.02 1.06 0.79
N SER A 91 -27.87 0.89 0.11
CA SER A 91 -27.81 0.29 -1.22
C SER A 91 -27.96 -1.23 -1.21
N LYS A 92 -27.96 -1.87 -0.05
CA LYS A 92 -27.95 -3.33 0.12
C LYS A 92 -26.73 -4.00 -0.51
N ALA A 93 -25.62 -3.30 -0.64
CA ALA A 93 -24.37 -3.89 -1.06
C ALA A 93 -23.94 -4.99 -0.07
N THR A 94 -23.34 -6.04 -0.58
CA THR A 94 -22.82 -7.15 0.24
C THR A 94 -21.32 -7.04 0.48
N HIS A 95 -20.63 -6.29 -0.38
CA HIS A 95 -19.19 -6.12 -0.38
C HIS A 95 -18.82 -4.64 -0.43
N VAL A 96 -17.68 -4.29 0.19
CA VAL A 96 -17.13 -2.93 0.16
C VAL A 96 -15.71 -2.99 -0.35
N HIS A 97 -15.46 -2.38 -1.51
CA HIS A 97 -14.13 -2.25 -2.11
C HIS A 97 -13.56 -0.86 -1.86
N PRO A 98 -12.44 -0.71 -1.13
CA PRO A 98 -11.89 0.60 -0.78
C PRO A 98 -11.10 1.29 -1.90
N GLY A 99 -10.69 0.57 -2.94
CA GLY A 99 -9.71 1.08 -3.90
C GLY A 99 -8.35 1.35 -3.26
N TYR A 100 -7.81 2.54 -3.47
CA TYR A 100 -6.62 3.04 -2.81
C TYR A 100 -6.80 4.48 -2.32
N GLY A 101 -5.96 4.93 -1.36
CA GLY A 101 -6.15 6.22 -0.68
C GLY A 101 -7.39 6.23 0.22
N PHE A 102 -7.81 7.40 0.65
CA PHE A 102 -8.94 7.57 1.58
C PHE A 102 -8.89 6.60 2.77
N LEU A 103 -9.85 5.69 2.86
CA LEU A 103 -9.99 4.73 3.96
C LEU A 103 -9.35 3.36 3.69
N SER A 104 -8.68 3.16 2.55
CA SER A 104 -8.21 1.83 2.11
C SER A 104 -7.18 1.16 3.03
N GLU A 105 -6.42 1.95 3.79
CA GLU A 105 -5.41 1.45 4.76
C GLU A 105 -5.80 1.81 6.21
N ARG A 106 -7.10 2.06 6.45
CA ARG A 106 -7.63 2.33 7.79
C ARG A 106 -8.20 1.03 8.39
N THR A 107 -7.50 0.51 9.39
CA THR A 107 -7.92 -0.70 10.12
C THR A 107 -9.35 -0.56 10.68
N GLU A 108 -9.68 0.62 11.18
CA GLU A 108 -11.00 0.92 11.75
C GLU A 108 -12.11 0.81 10.70
N PHE A 109 -11.82 1.16 9.44
CA PHE A 109 -12.79 1.04 8.36
C PHE A 109 -13.01 -0.42 7.96
N ALA A 110 -11.94 -1.19 7.78
CA ALA A 110 -12.04 -2.62 7.48
C ALA A 110 -12.83 -3.36 8.58
N GLN A 111 -12.58 -3.02 9.86
CA GLN A 111 -13.32 -3.59 10.99
C GLN A 111 -14.78 -3.15 10.98
N ALA A 112 -15.10 -1.88 10.76
CA ALA A 112 -16.47 -1.38 10.72
C ALA A 112 -17.30 -2.00 9.61
N VAL A 113 -16.69 -2.30 8.46
CA VAL A 113 -17.33 -3.04 7.37
C VAL A 113 -17.68 -4.47 7.82
N ALA A 114 -16.74 -5.17 8.45
CA ALA A 114 -16.95 -6.52 8.96
C ALA A 114 -18.02 -6.55 10.07
N ASP A 115 -17.98 -5.61 11.01
CA ASP A 115 -18.97 -5.48 12.11
C ASP A 115 -20.38 -5.16 11.58
N ALA A 116 -20.47 -4.53 10.42
CA ALA A 116 -21.74 -4.28 9.73
C ALA A 116 -22.30 -5.52 9.00
N GLY A 117 -21.60 -6.67 9.04
CA GLY A 117 -21.98 -7.89 8.34
C GLY A 117 -21.74 -7.83 6.83
N LEU A 118 -20.85 -6.93 6.39
CA LEU A 118 -20.45 -6.76 5.01
C LEU A 118 -19.10 -7.43 4.76
N THR A 119 -18.86 -7.87 3.53
CA THR A 119 -17.54 -8.39 3.14
C THR A 119 -16.61 -7.23 2.79
N TRP A 120 -15.51 -7.16 3.49
CA TRP A 120 -14.40 -6.28 3.13
C TRP A 120 -13.60 -6.87 1.98
N VAL A 121 -13.46 -6.11 0.89
CA VAL A 121 -12.66 -6.49 -0.29
C VAL A 121 -11.25 -5.92 -0.12
N GLY A 122 -10.42 -6.67 0.54
CA GLY A 122 -9.06 -6.29 0.93
C GLY A 122 -8.49 -7.25 1.99
N PRO A 123 -7.27 -7.00 2.47
CA PRO A 123 -6.63 -7.85 3.47
C PRO A 123 -7.31 -7.73 4.83
N THR A 124 -7.04 -8.69 5.72
CA THR A 124 -7.59 -8.66 7.09
C THR A 124 -7.22 -7.36 7.81
N PRO A 125 -8.07 -6.87 8.73
CA PRO A 125 -7.73 -5.72 9.58
C PRO A 125 -6.39 -5.89 10.31
N ALA A 126 -6.05 -7.12 10.71
CA ALA A 126 -4.77 -7.43 11.37
C ALA A 126 -3.58 -7.20 10.44
N SER A 127 -3.67 -7.61 9.17
CA SER A 127 -2.63 -7.37 8.16
C SER A 127 -2.46 -5.86 7.86
N VAL A 128 -3.58 -5.11 7.80
CA VAL A 128 -3.53 -3.65 7.63
C VAL A 128 -2.83 -3.01 8.83
N ALA A 129 -3.19 -3.41 10.06
CA ALA A 129 -2.62 -2.85 11.28
C ALA A 129 -1.12 -3.09 11.39
N SER A 130 -0.66 -4.34 11.13
CA SER A 130 0.75 -4.73 11.25
C SER A 130 1.68 -3.98 10.29
N MET A 131 1.14 -3.52 9.14
CA MET A 131 1.89 -2.77 8.12
C MET A 131 1.65 -1.25 8.17
N GLY A 132 0.72 -0.78 9.00
CA GLY A 132 0.32 0.63 9.08
C GLY A 132 1.34 1.55 9.76
N SER A 133 2.15 1.01 10.66
CA SER A 133 3.26 1.73 11.32
C SER A 133 4.59 1.32 10.68
N LYS A 134 5.42 2.29 10.30
CA LYS A 134 6.75 1.99 9.73
C LYS A 134 7.67 1.24 10.69
N ILE A 135 7.57 1.52 11.99
CA ILE A 135 8.35 0.83 13.03
C ILE A 135 7.90 -0.63 13.12
N GLU A 136 6.58 -0.86 13.24
CA GLU A 136 6.03 -2.21 13.32
C GLU A 136 6.29 -3.00 12.04
N ALA A 137 6.03 -2.42 10.87
CA ALA A 137 6.27 -3.06 9.58
C ALA A 137 7.75 -3.45 9.39
N ARG A 138 8.67 -2.57 9.83
CA ARG A 138 10.11 -2.85 9.82
C ARG A 138 10.47 -4.03 10.75
N THR A 139 9.91 -4.08 11.95
CA THR A 139 10.10 -5.19 12.89
C THR A 139 9.58 -6.49 12.30
N VAL A 140 8.35 -6.50 11.79
CA VAL A 140 7.74 -7.67 11.15
C VAL A 140 8.56 -8.15 9.94
N ALA A 141 9.06 -7.22 9.11
CA ALA A 141 9.93 -7.56 7.99
C ALA A 141 11.26 -8.20 8.45
N ALA A 142 11.90 -7.63 9.46
CA ALA A 142 13.13 -8.17 10.03
C ALA A 142 12.93 -9.57 10.64
N ASP A 143 11.85 -9.78 11.38
CA ASP A 143 11.48 -11.07 11.97
C ASP A 143 11.19 -12.14 10.90
N ALA A 144 10.65 -11.70 9.74
CA ALA A 144 10.47 -12.55 8.57
C ALA A 144 11.77 -12.82 7.79
N GLY A 145 12.91 -12.27 8.22
CA GLY A 145 14.20 -12.43 7.55
C GLY A 145 14.39 -11.54 6.32
N VAL A 146 13.55 -10.53 6.14
CA VAL A 146 13.66 -9.56 5.05
C VAL A 146 14.66 -8.48 5.42
N PRO A 147 15.63 -8.14 4.55
CA PRO A 147 16.59 -7.09 4.84
C PRO A 147 15.92 -5.74 5.09
N VAL A 148 16.27 -5.07 6.18
CA VAL A 148 15.79 -3.72 6.51
C VAL A 148 16.97 -2.75 6.50
N ILE A 149 16.72 -1.47 6.17
CA ILE A 149 17.78 -0.44 6.17
C ILE A 149 18.40 -0.37 7.56
N PRO A 150 19.74 -0.42 7.72
CA PRO A 150 20.37 -0.18 9.02
C PRO A 150 19.86 1.12 9.65
N GLY A 151 19.30 1.02 10.85
CA GLY A 151 18.63 2.17 11.47
C GLY A 151 18.34 1.94 12.94
N PHE A 152 17.74 2.96 13.57
CA PHE A 152 17.43 2.99 14.99
C PHE A 152 16.04 3.61 15.22
N ASP A 153 15.20 2.91 15.96
CA ASP A 153 13.83 3.28 16.30
C ASP A 153 13.43 2.91 17.76
N GLU A 154 14.42 2.41 18.54
CA GLU A 154 14.20 1.92 19.90
C GLU A 154 13.97 3.03 20.95
N SER A 155 14.24 4.29 20.60
CA SER A 155 14.09 5.43 21.52
C SER A 155 13.76 6.71 20.75
N GLN A 156 13.01 7.58 21.43
CA GLN A 156 12.72 8.95 20.94
C GLN A 156 13.55 10.03 21.66
N ASP A 157 14.48 9.61 22.53
CA ASP A 157 15.43 10.50 23.19
C ASP A 157 16.46 11.04 22.19
N ALA A 158 16.66 12.36 22.18
CA ALA A 158 17.50 13.03 21.19
C ALA A 158 18.98 12.62 21.26
N ASP A 159 19.51 12.39 22.46
CA ASP A 159 20.91 12.00 22.63
C ASP A 159 21.15 10.56 22.17
N ARG A 160 20.19 9.65 22.42
CA ARG A 160 20.24 8.28 21.92
C ARG A 160 20.10 8.22 20.40
N LEU A 161 19.21 9.04 19.81
CA LEU A 161 19.08 9.15 18.36
C LEU A 161 20.36 9.71 17.72
N ALA A 162 21.01 10.70 18.34
CA ALA A 162 22.28 11.26 17.87
C ALA A 162 23.44 10.24 17.95
N ALA A 163 23.50 9.47 19.04
CA ALA A 163 24.49 8.40 19.18
C ALA A 163 24.29 7.31 18.11
N ALA A 164 23.06 6.88 17.90
CA ALA A 164 22.71 5.91 16.85
C ALA A 164 23.05 6.44 15.44
N ALA A 165 22.79 7.71 15.16
CA ALA A 165 23.18 8.33 13.90
C ALA A 165 24.69 8.30 13.66
N ALA A 166 25.50 8.52 14.72
CA ALA A 166 26.95 8.42 14.66
C ALA A 166 27.44 6.98 14.41
N ASP A 167 26.79 6.00 15.03
CA ASP A 167 27.11 4.58 14.86
C ASP A 167 26.72 4.06 13.46
N ILE A 168 25.58 4.51 12.91
CA ILE A 168 25.14 4.19 11.55
C ILE A 168 26.10 4.80 10.51
N GLY A 169 26.60 5.99 10.80
CA GLY A 169 27.47 6.76 9.89
C GLY A 169 26.70 7.71 8.97
N TYR A 170 27.16 8.96 8.91
CA TYR A 170 26.56 10.00 8.07
C TYR A 170 26.86 9.80 6.58
N PRO A 171 25.95 10.21 5.67
CA PRO A 171 24.66 10.84 5.96
C PRO A 171 23.60 9.86 6.46
N VAL A 172 22.74 10.35 7.36
CA VAL A 172 21.57 9.60 7.85
C VAL A 172 20.28 10.28 7.43
N LEU A 173 19.21 9.49 7.33
CA LEU A 173 17.85 9.93 7.10
C LEU A 173 17.09 9.92 8.43
N VAL A 174 16.48 11.04 8.80
CA VAL A 174 15.50 11.13 9.89
C VAL A 174 14.13 11.17 9.26
N LYS A 175 13.27 10.20 9.56
CA LYS A 175 11.91 10.12 8.98
C LYS A 175 10.84 9.89 10.05
N ALA A 176 9.66 10.51 9.87
CA ALA A 176 8.50 10.23 10.71
C ALA A 176 8.12 8.74 10.65
N SER A 177 7.78 8.17 11.81
CA SER A 177 7.32 6.77 11.91
C SER A 177 5.93 6.59 11.32
N ALA A 178 5.07 7.60 11.46
CA ALA A 178 3.72 7.63 10.95
C ALA A 178 3.61 8.32 9.59
N GLY A 179 2.57 7.97 8.82
CA GLY A 179 2.22 8.61 7.55
C GLY A 179 3.13 8.25 6.37
N GLY A 180 2.93 8.96 5.25
CA GLY A 180 3.60 8.70 3.96
C GLY A 180 3.76 9.96 3.13
N GLY A 181 4.10 9.78 1.83
CA GLY A 181 4.21 10.91 0.89
C GLY A 181 5.40 11.83 1.11
N GLY A 182 6.46 11.36 1.79
CA GLY A 182 7.70 12.10 1.98
C GLY A 182 7.66 13.22 3.01
N LYS A 183 6.57 13.36 3.78
CA LYS A 183 6.48 14.34 4.88
C LYS A 183 7.25 13.85 6.11
N GLY A 184 7.86 14.79 6.83
CA GLY A 184 8.66 14.48 8.02
C GLY A 184 9.96 13.74 7.70
N ILE A 185 10.54 13.96 6.49
CA ILE A 185 11.84 13.41 6.08
C ILE A 185 12.89 14.50 6.05
N ARG A 186 14.02 14.26 6.72
CA ARG A 186 15.20 15.15 6.70
C ARG A 186 16.47 14.33 6.56
N ILE A 187 17.45 14.89 5.85
CA ILE A 187 18.77 14.29 5.70
C ILE A 187 19.73 15.07 6.60
N ALA A 188 20.43 14.37 7.49
CA ALA A 188 21.54 14.94 8.23
C ALA A 188 22.86 14.44 7.61
N HIS A 189 23.70 15.39 7.18
CA HIS A 189 24.97 15.08 6.51
C HIS A 189 26.15 14.96 7.49
N SER A 190 25.98 15.46 8.70
CA SER A 190 27.01 15.45 9.74
C SER A 190 26.39 15.53 11.14
N PRO A 191 27.14 15.25 12.23
CA PRO A 191 26.67 15.42 13.60
C PRO A 191 26.13 16.81 13.89
N GLU A 192 26.77 17.87 13.34
CA GLU A 192 26.37 19.26 13.57
C GLU A 192 25.00 19.59 12.97
N SER A 193 24.64 18.93 11.85
CA SER A 193 23.35 19.13 11.19
C SER A 193 22.22 18.25 11.74
N PHE A 194 22.55 17.24 12.58
CA PHE A 194 21.60 16.23 13.04
C PHE A 194 20.49 16.82 13.92
N ALA A 195 20.85 17.64 14.91
CA ALA A 195 19.89 18.20 15.85
C ALA A 195 18.80 19.05 15.14
N ALA A 196 19.22 19.87 14.16
CA ALA A 196 18.27 20.66 13.37
C ALA A 196 17.37 19.77 12.50
N ALA A 197 17.94 18.76 11.85
CA ALA A 197 17.18 17.80 11.03
C ALA A 197 16.17 17.01 11.87
N LEU A 198 16.53 16.63 13.08
CA LEU A 198 15.65 15.93 14.03
C LEU A 198 14.47 16.80 14.46
N ASP A 199 14.73 18.04 14.89
CA ASP A 199 13.70 18.99 15.33
C ASP A 199 12.69 19.30 14.20
N GLU A 200 13.21 19.57 13.00
CA GLU A 200 12.37 19.80 11.82
C GLU A 200 11.51 18.57 11.47
N ALA A 201 12.09 17.37 11.51
CA ALA A 201 11.36 16.14 11.20
C ALA A 201 10.26 15.88 12.21
N LYS A 202 10.54 15.99 13.51
CA LYS A 202 9.57 15.86 14.60
C LYS A 202 8.44 16.90 14.51
N THR A 203 8.78 18.16 14.26
CA THR A 203 7.80 19.25 14.12
C THR A 203 6.84 18.98 12.95
N GLU A 204 7.37 18.58 11.80
CA GLU A 204 6.54 18.27 10.63
C GLU A 204 5.69 17.02 10.88
N ALA A 205 6.23 15.99 11.53
CA ALA A 205 5.54 14.76 11.85
C ALA A 205 4.33 15.03 12.78
N MET A 206 4.55 15.74 13.88
CA MET A 206 3.48 16.13 14.80
C MET A 206 2.37 16.93 14.09
N ARG A 207 2.75 17.89 13.25
CA ARG A 207 1.81 18.74 12.50
C ARG A 207 0.99 17.99 11.47
N SER A 208 1.61 17.00 10.80
CA SER A 208 0.98 16.26 9.70
C SER A 208 0.23 15.01 10.13
N PHE A 209 0.68 14.36 11.21
CA PHE A 209 0.23 13.03 11.61
C PHE A 209 -0.21 12.93 13.08
N GLY A 210 0.03 13.97 13.89
CA GLY A 210 -0.29 13.97 15.33
C GLY A 210 0.65 13.09 16.17
N ASN A 211 1.76 12.64 15.59
CA ASN A 211 2.79 11.83 16.24
C ASN A 211 4.16 12.31 15.78
N ASP A 212 5.09 12.55 16.71
CA ASP A 212 6.46 13.02 16.45
C ASP A 212 7.54 11.93 16.54
N ASP A 213 7.15 10.67 16.67
CA ASP A 213 8.09 9.57 16.64
C ASP A 213 8.82 9.51 15.29
N VAL A 214 10.14 9.30 15.37
CA VAL A 214 11.02 9.24 14.19
C VAL A 214 11.84 7.97 14.18
N ILE A 215 12.32 7.63 12.99
CA ILE A 215 13.31 6.59 12.74
C ILE A 215 14.55 7.27 12.18
N VAL A 216 15.74 6.89 12.64
CA VAL A 216 17.03 7.28 12.05
C VAL A 216 17.54 6.12 11.23
N GLU A 217 17.83 6.32 9.94
CA GLU A 217 18.29 5.27 9.04
C GLU A 217 19.50 5.70 8.21
N ARG A 218 20.26 4.71 7.72
CA ARG A 218 21.31 4.94 6.72
C ARG A 218 20.67 5.61 5.48
N TYR A 219 21.23 6.74 5.04
CA TYR A 219 20.78 7.37 3.82
C TYR A 219 21.39 6.68 2.59
N ILE A 220 20.55 6.14 1.73
CA ILE A 220 20.97 5.54 0.46
C ILE A 220 21.14 6.66 -0.56
N THR A 221 22.36 6.92 -0.99
CA THR A 221 22.70 8.07 -1.84
C THR A 221 22.33 7.88 -3.31
N ARG A 222 22.21 6.64 -3.77
CA ARG A 222 21.80 6.28 -5.13
C ARG A 222 20.65 5.28 -5.11
N PRO A 223 19.47 5.70 -4.62
CA PRO A 223 18.36 4.78 -4.44
C PRO A 223 17.70 4.45 -5.78
N ARG A 224 17.32 3.18 -5.94
CA ARG A 224 16.27 2.74 -6.85
C ARG A 224 15.07 2.30 -6.02
N HIS A 225 13.90 2.68 -6.43
CA HIS A 225 12.65 2.23 -5.83
C HIS A 225 12.10 1.09 -6.67
N ILE A 226 12.21 -0.12 -6.16
CA ILE A 226 11.71 -1.32 -6.83
C ILE A 226 10.70 -1.98 -5.91
N GLU A 227 9.63 -2.50 -6.51
CA GLU A 227 8.54 -3.10 -5.76
C GLU A 227 8.15 -4.45 -6.35
N VAL A 228 7.58 -5.31 -5.51
CA VAL A 228 7.10 -6.63 -5.88
C VAL A 228 5.60 -6.69 -5.65
N GLN A 229 4.84 -6.98 -6.72
CA GLN A 229 3.40 -7.23 -6.62
C GLN A 229 3.17 -8.61 -6.02
N VAL A 230 2.35 -8.69 -4.99
CA VAL A 230 1.97 -9.96 -4.36
C VAL A 230 0.46 -10.13 -4.34
N ALA A 231 0.02 -11.39 -4.28
CA ALA A 231 -1.37 -11.75 -4.04
C ALA A 231 -1.41 -12.97 -3.13
N GLY A 232 -2.30 -12.96 -2.15
CA GLY A 232 -2.58 -14.06 -1.24
C GLY A 232 -4.05 -14.40 -1.19
N ASP A 233 -4.37 -15.61 -0.75
CA ASP A 233 -5.74 -16.07 -0.54
C ASP A 233 -6.00 -16.43 0.93
N LYS A 234 -7.27 -16.66 1.27
CA LYS A 234 -7.71 -17.07 2.62
C LYS A 234 -7.31 -18.48 3.01
N HIS A 235 -6.68 -19.24 2.09
CA HIS A 235 -6.23 -20.62 2.31
C HIS A 235 -4.72 -20.69 2.62
N GLY A 236 -4.05 -19.55 2.68
CA GLY A 236 -2.61 -19.44 2.94
C GLY A 236 -1.73 -19.63 1.72
N ASN A 237 -2.31 -19.64 0.51
CA ASN A 237 -1.51 -19.60 -0.70
C ASN A 237 -1.13 -18.14 -1.01
N ALA A 238 0.07 -17.96 -1.52
CA ALA A 238 0.55 -16.66 -1.97
C ALA A 238 1.39 -16.79 -3.24
N ILE A 239 1.31 -15.78 -4.08
CA ILE A 239 2.10 -15.67 -5.31
C ILE A 239 2.69 -14.27 -5.43
N GLU A 240 3.79 -14.14 -6.16
CA GLU A 240 4.31 -12.87 -6.62
C GLU A 240 4.11 -12.73 -8.14
N LEU A 241 3.85 -11.52 -8.58
CA LEU A 241 3.48 -11.20 -9.96
C LEU A 241 4.52 -10.30 -10.66
N GLY A 242 5.79 -10.42 -10.22
CA GLY A 242 6.92 -9.69 -10.77
C GLY A 242 7.19 -8.34 -10.11
N THR A 243 8.18 -7.67 -10.69
CA THR A 243 8.72 -6.42 -10.15
C THR A 243 8.26 -5.21 -10.97
N ARG A 244 8.21 -4.04 -10.30
CA ARG A 244 8.07 -2.73 -10.95
C ARG A 244 9.23 -1.83 -10.54
N GLU A 245 9.72 -1.02 -11.46
CA GLU A 245 10.66 0.07 -11.22
C GLU A 245 9.88 1.38 -11.08
N CYS A 246 10.01 2.05 -9.95
CA CYS A 246 9.30 3.28 -9.63
C CYS A 246 10.25 4.42 -9.21
N SER A 247 11.50 4.39 -9.64
CA SER A 247 12.53 5.36 -9.24
C SER A 247 12.33 6.76 -9.83
N VAL A 248 11.59 6.89 -10.94
CA VAL A 248 11.30 8.20 -11.54
C VAL A 248 10.19 8.88 -10.75
N GLN A 249 10.59 9.74 -9.82
CA GLN A 249 9.71 10.38 -8.86
C GLN A 249 9.88 11.89 -8.82
N ARG A 250 8.82 12.61 -8.44
CA ARG A 250 8.87 14.02 -8.09
C ARG A 250 8.35 14.22 -6.68
N ARG A 251 9.19 14.68 -5.77
CA ARG A 251 8.84 14.89 -4.35
C ARG A 251 8.23 13.63 -3.72
N TYR A 252 8.89 12.48 -3.94
CA TYR A 252 8.45 11.16 -3.48
C TYR A 252 7.13 10.65 -4.07
N GLN A 253 6.63 11.28 -5.13
CA GLN A 253 5.49 10.77 -5.90
C GLN A 253 6.00 10.10 -7.17
N LYS A 254 5.59 8.87 -7.41
CA LYS A 254 5.88 8.10 -8.63
C LYS A 254 5.32 8.84 -9.84
N VAL A 255 6.08 8.93 -10.92
CA VAL A 255 5.73 9.64 -12.16
C VAL A 255 5.77 8.70 -13.37
N LEU A 256 6.71 7.75 -13.36
CA LEU A 256 6.85 6.74 -14.37
C LEU A 256 7.17 5.41 -13.70
N GLU A 257 6.40 4.40 -14.08
CA GLU A 257 6.55 3.03 -13.59
C GLU A 257 6.74 2.10 -14.79
N GLU A 258 7.67 1.15 -14.66
CA GLU A 258 7.88 0.11 -15.67
C GLU A 258 7.94 -1.28 -15.05
N ALA A 259 7.48 -2.30 -15.79
CA ALA A 259 7.55 -3.70 -15.41
C ALA A 259 8.03 -4.57 -16.58
N PRO A 260 8.90 -5.55 -16.29
CA PRO A 260 9.63 -5.77 -15.03
C PRO A 260 10.67 -4.68 -14.79
N ALA A 261 11.20 -4.58 -13.55
CA ALA A 261 12.27 -3.63 -13.21
C ALA A 261 13.50 -3.89 -14.09
N ALA A 262 13.90 -2.86 -14.85
CA ALA A 262 15.00 -2.95 -15.81
C ALA A 262 16.37 -2.96 -15.13
N ASN A 263 17.35 -3.62 -15.75
CA ASN A 263 18.76 -3.59 -15.33
C ASN A 263 18.98 -3.96 -13.84
N LEU A 264 18.15 -4.85 -13.30
CA LEU A 264 18.35 -5.43 -11.97
C LEU A 264 19.17 -6.73 -12.13
N PRO A 265 20.28 -6.93 -11.37
CA PRO A 265 20.99 -8.20 -11.39
C PRO A 265 20.04 -9.37 -11.04
N LYS A 266 20.16 -10.47 -11.76
CA LYS A 266 19.19 -11.57 -11.66
C LYS A 266 19.12 -12.21 -10.28
N ASP A 267 20.26 -12.30 -9.60
CA ASP A 267 20.38 -12.80 -8.24
C ASP A 267 19.67 -11.86 -7.23
N VAL A 268 19.80 -10.56 -7.42
CA VAL A 268 19.14 -9.54 -6.61
C VAL A 268 17.62 -9.59 -6.84
N GLU A 269 17.18 -9.67 -8.09
CA GLU A 269 15.75 -9.82 -8.43
C GLU A 269 15.15 -11.05 -7.74
N VAL A 270 15.81 -12.21 -7.85
CA VAL A 270 15.35 -13.47 -7.23
C VAL A 270 15.28 -13.33 -5.71
N ALA A 271 16.34 -12.80 -5.09
CA ALA A 271 16.37 -12.61 -3.63
C ALA A 271 15.28 -11.66 -3.15
N MET A 272 15.02 -10.57 -3.87
CA MET A 272 13.97 -9.59 -3.54
C MET A 272 12.58 -10.21 -3.64
N ARG A 273 12.29 -10.96 -4.71
CA ARG A 273 11.02 -11.68 -4.89
C ARG A 273 10.81 -12.72 -3.79
N GLN A 274 11.88 -13.43 -3.39
CA GLN A 274 11.83 -14.37 -2.27
C GLN A 274 11.55 -13.67 -0.93
N ALA A 275 12.20 -12.53 -0.67
CA ALA A 275 11.96 -11.73 0.51
C ALA A 275 10.50 -11.22 0.57
N ALA A 276 9.95 -10.80 -0.57
CA ALA A 276 8.56 -10.41 -0.67
C ALA A 276 7.61 -11.57 -0.32
N MET A 277 7.87 -12.77 -0.85
CA MET A 277 7.08 -13.96 -0.54
C MET A 277 7.20 -14.40 0.93
N GLN A 278 8.40 -14.28 1.52
CA GLN A 278 8.60 -14.55 2.96
C GLN A 278 7.74 -13.64 3.82
N LEU A 279 7.77 -12.32 3.57
CA LEU A 279 6.94 -11.37 4.31
C LEU A 279 5.44 -11.64 4.12
N THR A 280 5.00 -11.80 2.87
CA THR A 280 3.60 -12.09 2.52
C THR A 280 3.06 -13.31 3.27
N THR A 281 3.86 -14.39 3.29
CA THR A 281 3.48 -15.63 3.97
C THR A 281 3.52 -15.50 5.49
N SER A 282 4.53 -14.80 6.04
CA SER A 282 4.70 -14.65 7.49
C SER A 282 3.55 -13.91 8.16
N ILE A 283 2.95 -12.95 7.46
CA ILE A 283 1.79 -12.18 7.97
C ILE A 283 0.44 -12.79 7.58
N GLY A 284 0.43 -13.92 6.86
CA GLY A 284 -0.80 -14.54 6.38
C GLY A 284 -1.63 -13.61 5.48
N TYR A 285 -0.95 -12.88 4.58
CA TYR A 285 -1.61 -11.88 3.73
C TYR A 285 -2.56 -12.54 2.73
N ASP A 286 -3.80 -12.09 2.68
CA ASP A 286 -4.92 -12.72 1.97
C ASP A 286 -5.58 -11.82 0.91
N SER A 287 -4.82 -10.91 0.33
CA SER A 287 -5.30 -9.98 -0.71
C SER A 287 -4.20 -9.62 -1.71
N VAL A 288 -4.50 -8.67 -2.58
CA VAL A 288 -3.50 -8.05 -3.46
C VAL A 288 -2.79 -6.93 -2.71
N GLY A 289 -1.47 -6.93 -2.75
CA GLY A 289 -0.62 -5.93 -2.11
C GLY A 289 0.71 -5.75 -2.82
N THR A 290 1.47 -4.79 -2.36
CA THR A 290 2.79 -4.49 -2.94
C THR A 290 3.81 -4.30 -1.85
N ILE A 291 4.96 -4.96 -1.98
CA ILE A 291 6.09 -4.78 -1.08
C ILE A 291 7.12 -3.93 -1.78
N GLU A 292 7.39 -2.77 -1.20
CA GLU A 292 8.32 -1.79 -1.73
C GLU A 292 9.71 -1.98 -1.13
N PHE A 293 10.72 -1.89 -1.98
CA PHE A 293 12.14 -2.00 -1.62
C PHE A 293 12.91 -0.78 -2.12
N ILE A 294 13.91 -0.40 -1.35
CA ILE A 294 14.96 0.51 -1.81
C ILE A 294 16.19 -0.32 -2.17
N VAL A 295 16.74 -0.10 -3.35
CA VAL A 295 17.96 -0.77 -3.83
C VAL A 295 19.06 0.26 -3.94
N ASP A 296 20.22 0.02 -3.34
CA ASP A 296 21.38 0.87 -3.55
C ASP A 296 22.02 0.53 -4.90
N ALA A 297 21.95 1.45 -5.85
CA ALA A 297 22.52 1.26 -7.19
C ALA A 297 24.05 1.15 -7.22
N ALA A 298 24.74 1.42 -6.10
CA ALA A 298 26.19 1.29 -6.02
C ALA A 298 26.62 -0.13 -5.58
N THR A 299 25.83 -0.76 -4.69
CA THR A 299 26.16 -2.09 -4.09
C THR A 299 25.22 -3.19 -4.55
N ASN A 300 24.05 -2.85 -5.09
CA ASN A 300 22.92 -3.73 -5.34
C ASN A 300 22.32 -4.37 -4.08
N GLU A 301 22.66 -3.87 -2.88
CA GLU A 301 21.93 -4.23 -1.67
C GLU A 301 20.50 -3.72 -1.76
N PHE A 302 19.54 -4.51 -1.29
CA PHE A 302 18.14 -4.11 -1.24
C PHE A 302 17.60 -4.22 0.19
N PHE A 303 16.65 -3.34 0.51
CA PHE A 303 16.06 -3.24 1.84
C PHE A 303 14.57 -2.99 1.73
N PHE A 304 13.81 -3.58 2.63
CA PHE A 304 12.39 -3.30 2.81
C PHE A 304 12.17 -1.82 3.09
N LEU A 305 11.22 -1.22 2.39
CA LEU A 305 10.82 0.17 2.58
C LEU A 305 9.45 0.25 3.27
N GLU A 306 8.42 -0.34 2.66
CA GLU A 306 7.07 -0.45 3.21
C GLU A 306 6.27 -1.53 2.47
N MET A 307 5.11 -1.88 3.00
CA MET A 307 4.11 -2.69 2.32
C MET A 307 2.82 -1.88 2.17
N ASN A 308 2.33 -1.79 0.94
CA ASN A 308 1.01 -1.24 0.67
C ASN A 308 -0.01 -2.38 0.70
N THR A 309 -0.86 -2.36 1.72
CA THR A 309 -1.87 -3.40 1.98
C THR A 309 -3.15 -3.15 1.19
N ARG A 310 -3.01 -2.78 -0.07
CA ARG A 310 -4.07 -2.40 -1.01
C ARG A 310 -3.58 -2.53 -2.45
N ILE A 311 -4.50 -2.38 -3.38
CA ILE A 311 -4.14 -2.12 -4.78
C ILE A 311 -3.41 -0.76 -4.90
N GLN A 312 -2.51 -0.62 -5.85
CA GLN A 312 -1.82 0.63 -6.14
C GLN A 312 -2.21 1.22 -7.50
N VAL A 313 -1.91 2.49 -7.75
CA VAL A 313 -2.15 3.17 -9.04
C VAL A 313 -1.47 2.41 -10.17
N GLU A 314 -0.23 2.02 -9.95
CA GLU A 314 0.67 1.35 -10.89
C GLU A 314 0.40 -0.15 -11.10
N HIS A 315 -0.67 -0.71 -10.50
CA HIS A 315 -1.07 -2.11 -10.73
C HIS A 315 -1.28 -2.42 -12.22
N THR A 316 -1.72 -1.43 -12.98
CA THR A 316 -2.01 -1.59 -14.42
C THR A 316 -0.80 -1.99 -15.23
N VAL A 317 0.43 -1.60 -14.82
CA VAL A 317 1.66 -1.99 -15.50
C VAL A 317 1.90 -3.49 -15.33
N THR A 318 1.66 -4.03 -14.14
CA THR A 318 1.72 -5.49 -13.89
C THR A 318 0.65 -6.23 -14.70
N GLU A 319 -0.56 -5.72 -14.78
CA GLU A 319 -1.64 -6.31 -15.60
C GLU A 319 -1.25 -6.40 -17.07
N GLN A 320 -0.60 -5.38 -17.62
CA GLN A 320 -0.17 -5.38 -19.03
C GLN A 320 0.88 -6.46 -19.33
N VAL A 321 1.78 -6.77 -18.41
CA VAL A 321 2.83 -7.77 -18.62
C VAL A 321 2.41 -9.19 -18.25
N THR A 322 1.45 -9.34 -17.32
CA THR A 322 0.97 -10.65 -16.88
C THR A 322 -0.27 -11.13 -17.62
N GLY A 323 -1.08 -10.19 -18.11
CA GLY A 323 -2.40 -10.48 -18.71
C GLY A 323 -3.48 -10.80 -17.66
N LEU A 324 -3.21 -10.53 -16.36
CA LEU A 324 -4.16 -10.73 -15.27
C LEU A 324 -4.94 -9.44 -14.99
N ASP A 325 -6.18 -9.57 -14.59
CA ASP A 325 -6.95 -8.50 -13.95
C ASP A 325 -6.80 -8.64 -12.43
N LEU A 326 -5.96 -7.77 -11.82
CA LEU A 326 -5.68 -7.82 -10.38
C LEU A 326 -6.91 -7.51 -9.53
N LEU A 327 -7.84 -6.69 -10.04
CA LEU A 327 -9.07 -6.37 -9.33
C LEU A 327 -9.96 -7.62 -9.20
N SER A 328 -9.96 -8.47 -10.22
CA SER A 328 -10.69 -9.73 -10.15
C SER A 328 -10.11 -10.71 -9.14
N LEU A 329 -8.81 -10.64 -8.85
CA LEU A 329 -8.18 -11.49 -7.83
C LEU A 329 -8.49 -11.06 -6.39
N ILE A 330 -8.80 -9.78 -6.15
CA ILE A 330 -9.11 -9.29 -4.79
C ILE A 330 -10.47 -9.82 -4.31
N HIS A 331 -11.39 -10.13 -5.22
CA HIS A 331 -12.75 -10.57 -4.91
C HIS A 331 -12.86 -12.08 -4.65
N ILE A 332 -11.76 -12.82 -4.78
CA ILE A 332 -11.70 -14.25 -4.52
C ILE A 332 -11.31 -14.45 -3.05
#